data_f8ad95d4de5a1106537756e3d70eafea
#
_entry.id   f8ad95d4de5a1106537756e3d70eafea
#
_cell.length_a   1.000
_cell.length_b   1.000
_cell.length_c   1.000
_cell.angle_alpha   90.00
_cell.angle_beta   90.00
_cell.angle_gamma   90.00
#
_symmetry.space_group_name_H-M   'P 1'
#
loop_
_entity.id
_entity.type
_entity.pdbx_description
1 polymer ?
#
loop_
_entity_poly.entity_id
_entity_poly.type
_entity_poly.pdbx_seq_one_letter_code
_entity_poly.pdbx_strand_id
1 'polypeptide(L)'
;MRLLERGSTRYGKRVGKEKVAMGEQENTELVQRIYGSFRDGDIPALLDSLSEDVQWVTAEIEGVPVGGTWRGREQVGQFFGTLSDVQEARQLELREYVAQDDRVVALGHYAWHVKATGKVWESDFAHVLTVRDGKITRFQEYTDTAALGDAFREG
;
A
#
# COMPACT_ATOMS: atom_id res chain seq x y z
N MET A 1 19.39 26.88 19.50
CA MET A 1 18.71 26.90 18.92
C MET A 1 18.49 26.56 18.40
N ARG A 2 19.02 26.43 18.85
CA ARG A 2 18.47 26.27 18.19
C ARG A 2 18.32 26.02 17.43
N LEU A 3 18.89 26.12 17.75
CA LEU A 3 18.36 26.00 16.96
C LEU A 3 18.12 25.88 16.34
N LEU A 4 18.44 26.10 16.66
CA LEU A 4 17.75 26.20 16.04
C LEU A 4 17.49 26.34 15.50
N GLU A 5 17.70 26.56 15.67
CA GLU A 5 17.05 26.88 15.17
C GLU A 5 16.79 26.91 14.62
N ARG A 6 17.28 27.14 15.00
CA ARG A 6 16.66 27.39 14.44
C ARG A 6 15.92 27.47 14.14
N GLY A 7 16.15 27.67 14.38
CA GLY A 7 15.23 28.03 14.22
C GLY A 7 14.59 28.10 13.85
N SER A 8 14.40 28.48 13.94
CA SER A 8 13.48 28.83 13.53
C SER A 8 12.95 28.93 13.00
N THR A 9 13.00 29.21 13.09
CA THR A 9 12.26 29.37 12.68
C THR A 9 11.85 29.18 12.30
N ARG A 10 11.87 29.54 12.67
CA ARG A 10 11.12 29.43 12.43
C ARG A 10 10.15 29.32 12.74
N TYR A 11 9.79 29.74 13.38
CA TYR A 11 8.73 29.53 13.40
C TYR A 11 7.58 29.22 13.38
N GLY A 12 6.36 30.00 14.16
CA GLY A 12 5.38 29.33 13.34
C GLY A 12 5.84 28.05 12.70
N LYS A 13 7.06 27.98 12.42
CA LYS A 13 7.63 26.77 11.81
C LYS A 13 7.65 25.60 12.76
N ARG A 14 7.80 25.86 14.05
CA ARG A 14 7.76 24.78 15.04
C ARG A 14 6.37 24.18 15.14
N VAL A 15 5.33 25.03 15.13
CA VAL A 15 3.96 24.56 15.12
C VAL A 15 3.68 23.72 13.89
N GLY A 16 4.18 24.16 12.72
CA GLY A 16 4.06 23.37 11.49
C GLY A 16 4.75 22.03 11.60
N LYS A 17 5.90 21.98 12.27
CA LYS A 17 6.63 20.72 12.45
C LYS A 17 5.84 19.74 13.32
N GLU A 18 5.22 20.23 14.37
CA GLU A 18 4.37 19.38 15.21
C GLU A 18 3.19 18.82 14.42
N LYS A 19 2.56 19.64 13.56
CA LYS A 19 1.47 19.20 12.72
C LYS A 19 1.92 18.11 11.75
N VAL A 20 3.13 18.24 11.19
CA VAL A 20 3.66 17.22 10.29
C VAL A 20 3.82 15.90 11.03
N ALA A 21 4.39 15.93 12.26
CA ALA A 21 4.58 14.72 13.05
C ALA A 21 3.24 14.05 13.37
N MET A 22 2.20 14.86 13.74
CA MET A 22 0.87 14.34 14.02
C MET A 22 0.24 13.78 12.75
N GLY A 23 0.45 14.46 11.62
CA GLY A 23 -0.04 13.98 10.34
C GLY A 23 0.56 12.65 9.97
N GLU A 24 1.85 12.44 10.24
CA GLU A 24 2.51 11.17 9.97
C GLU A 24 1.90 10.04 10.78
N GLN A 25 1.58 10.27 12.04
CA GLN A 25 0.93 9.27 12.87
C GLN A 25 -0.47 8.96 12.36
N GLU A 26 -1.25 9.99 12.03
CA GLU A 26 -2.59 9.79 11.49
C GLU A 26 -2.56 9.05 10.16
N ASN A 27 -1.58 9.37 9.33
CA ASN A 27 -1.41 8.70 8.04
C ASN A 27 -1.09 7.23 8.24
N THR A 28 -0.22 6.91 9.20
CA THR A 28 0.10 5.53 9.52
C THR A 28 -1.14 4.77 9.99
N GLU A 29 -1.96 5.39 10.83
CA GLU A 29 -3.18 4.77 11.32
C GLU A 29 -4.18 4.51 10.19
N LEU A 30 -4.26 5.43 9.23
CA LEU A 30 -5.10 5.22 8.06
C LEU A 30 -4.64 3.99 7.27
N VAL A 31 -3.32 3.87 7.05
CA VAL A 31 -2.75 2.74 6.32
C VAL A 31 -3.01 1.44 7.08
N GLN A 32 -2.88 1.45 8.41
CA GLN A 32 -3.19 0.27 9.23
C GLN A 32 -4.65 -0.14 9.07
N ARG A 33 -5.57 0.82 9.01
CA ARG A 33 -6.99 0.51 8.81
C ARG A 33 -7.25 -0.12 7.45
N ILE A 34 -6.51 0.31 6.43
CA ILE A 34 -6.64 -0.25 5.09
C ILE A 34 -6.27 -1.73 5.09
N TYR A 35 -5.17 -2.10 5.73
CA TYR A 35 -4.80 -3.52 5.84
C TYR A 35 -5.82 -4.30 6.66
N GLY A 36 -6.37 -3.68 7.70
CA GLY A 36 -7.44 -4.30 8.47
C GLY A 36 -8.68 -4.58 7.63
N SER A 37 -9.08 -3.61 6.81
CA SER A 37 -10.21 -3.79 5.90
C SER A 37 -9.94 -4.91 4.90
N PHE A 38 -8.73 -4.95 4.36
CA PHE A 38 -8.36 -6.02 3.44
C PHE A 38 -8.45 -7.40 4.10
N ARG A 39 -7.92 -7.53 5.33
CA ARG A 39 -7.99 -8.79 6.06
C ARG A 39 -9.42 -9.22 6.33
N ASP A 40 -10.28 -8.27 6.62
CA ASP A 40 -11.69 -8.54 6.91
C ASP A 40 -12.52 -8.78 5.66
N GLY A 41 -11.93 -8.58 4.48
CA GLY A 41 -12.66 -8.69 3.22
C GLY A 41 -13.59 -7.52 2.97
N ASP A 42 -13.43 -6.42 3.70
CA ASP A 42 -14.28 -5.24 3.56
C ASP A 42 -13.68 -4.30 2.52
N ILE A 43 -13.79 -4.70 1.26
CA ILE A 43 -13.26 -3.91 0.16
C ILE A 43 -13.96 -2.55 0.03
N PRO A 44 -15.30 -2.44 0.21
CA PRO A 44 -15.91 -1.11 0.18
C PRO A 44 -15.31 -0.12 1.17
N ALA A 45 -15.00 -0.55 2.41
CA ALA A 45 -14.37 0.34 3.38
C ALA A 45 -12.97 0.75 2.93
N LEU A 46 -12.22 -0.20 2.34
CA LEU A 46 -10.91 0.10 1.78
C LEU A 46 -11.01 1.15 0.68
N LEU A 47 -11.93 0.97 -0.26
CA LEU A 47 -12.10 1.91 -1.37
C LEU A 47 -12.51 3.30 -0.88
N ASP A 48 -13.30 3.38 0.19
CA ASP A 48 -13.69 4.67 0.77
C ASP A 48 -12.51 5.45 1.32
N SER A 49 -11.42 4.77 1.63
CA SER A 49 -10.19 5.40 2.12
C SER A 49 -9.30 5.93 1.01
N LEU A 50 -9.67 5.70 -0.25
CA LEU A 50 -8.90 6.14 -1.41
C LEU A 50 -9.48 7.41 -1.98
N SER A 51 -8.63 8.27 -2.56
CA SER A 51 -9.11 9.44 -3.29
C SER A 51 -9.78 8.99 -4.59
N GLU A 52 -10.59 9.89 -5.16
CA GLU A 52 -11.30 9.56 -6.40
C GLU A 52 -10.34 9.32 -7.55
N ASP A 53 -9.19 9.98 -7.53
CA ASP A 53 -8.18 9.90 -8.60
C ASP A 53 -6.98 9.04 -8.19
N VAL A 54 -7.17 8.13 -7.26
CA VAL A 54 -6.10 7.28 -6.74
C VAL A 54 -5.39 6.52 -7.86
N GLN A 55 -4.08 6.34 -7.70
CA GLN A 55 -3.28 5.49 -8.59
C GLN A 55 -2.76 4.30 -7.77
N TRP A 56 -3.09 3.11 -8.24
CA TRP A 56 -2.73 1.86 -7.57
C TRP A 56 -1.79 1.10 -8.51
N VAL A 57 -0.50 1.02 -8.14
CA VAL A 57 0.54 0.56 -9.05
C VAL A 57 1.17 -0.72 -8.55
N THR A 58 1.13 -1.74 -9.38
CA THR A 58 1.82 -3.02 -9.12
C THR A 58 2.70 -3.33 -10.33
N ALA A 59 3.66 -4.24 -10.16
CA ALA A 59 4.56 -4.58 -11.25
C ALA A 59 3.80 -5.20 -12.42
N GLU A 60 4.08 -4.73 -13.62
CA GLU A 60 3.46 -5.28 -14.82
C GLU A 60 4.32 -6.44 -15.31
N ILE A 61 3.74 -7.64 -15.24
CA ILE A 61 4.46 -8.88 -15.55
C ILE A 61 3.61 -9.68 -16.51
N GLU A 62 4.22 -10.16 -17.58
CA GLU A 62 3.50 -10.95 -18.58
C GLU A 62 2.87 -12.18 -17.92
N GLY A 63 1.58 -12.39 -18.17
CA GLY A 63 0.86 -13.54 -17.63
C GLY A 63 0.30 -13.32 -16.23
N VAL A 64 0.54 -12.16 -15.62
CA VAL A 64 0.02 -11.83 -14.29
C VAL A 64 -1.09 -10.78 -14.43
N PRO A 65 -2.36 -11.17 -14.21
CA PRO A 65 -3.49 -10.27 -14.54
C PRO A 65 -3.63 -9.05 -13.63
N VAL A 66 -2.97 -9.05 -12.48
CA VAL A 66 -3.11 -7.97 -11.49
C VAL A 66 -2.02 -6.90 -11.61
N GLY A 67 -1.16 -6.98 -12.63
CA GLY A 67 -0.08 -6.01 -12.79
C GLY A 67 -0.54 -4.73 -13.46
N GLY A 68 0.28 -3.69 -13.32
CA GLY A 68 0.07 -2.42 -13.99
C GLY A 68 -0.45 -1.33 -13.09
N THR A 69 -1.02 -0.30 -13.70
CA THR A 69 -1.56 0.85 -12.98
C THR A 69 -3.08 0.86 -13.09
N TRP A 70 -3.74 0.90 -11.94
CA TRP A 70 -5.19 0.95 -11.83
C TRP A 70 -5.56 2.34 -11.32
N ARG A 71 -6.41 3.06 -12.05
CA ARG A 71 -6.70 4.46 -11.80
C ARG A 71 -8.14 4.65 -11.35
N GLY A 72 -8.30 5.36 -10.23
CA GLY A 72 -9.62 5.65 -9.67
C GLY A 72 -10.16 4.49 -8.87
N ARG A 73 -11.15 4.81 -8.03
CA ARG A 73 -11.74 3.81 -7.11
C ARG A 73 -12.35 2.63 -7.85
N GLU A 74 -13.00 2.90 -8.97
CA GLU A 74 -13.67 1.84 -9.72
C GLU A 74 -12.66 0.83 -10.24
N GLN A 75 -11.57 1.31 -10.86
CA GLN A 75 -10.54 0.40 -11.35
C GLN A 75 -9.84 -0.33 -10.21
N VAL A 76 -9.61 0.33 -9.08
CA VAL A 76 -9.00 -0.34 -7.93
C VAL A 76 -9.93 -1.43 -7.40
N GLY A 77 -11.25 -1.19 -7.43
CA GLY A 77 -12.22 -2.23 -7.10
C GLY A 77 -12.11 -3.42 -8.03
N GLN A 78 -11.89 -3.17 -9.32
CA GLN A 78 -11.67 -4.23 -10.31
C GLN A 78 -10.36 -4.97 -10.02
N PHE A 79 -9.33 -4.25 -9.59
CA PHE A 79 -8.07 -4.87 -9.18
C PHE A 79 -8.30 -5.89 -8.06
N PHE A 80 -9.04 -5.51 -7.02
CA PHE A 80 -9.29 -6.43 -5.91
C PHE A 80 -10.16 -7.61 -6.33
N GLY A 81 -11.12 -7.39 -7.23
CA GLY A 81 -11.90 -8.48 -7.79
C GLY A 81 -11.03 -9.47 -8.56
N THR A 82 -10.15 -8.96 -9.43
CA THR A 82 -9.23 -9.80 -10.18
C THR A 82 -8.27 -10.52 -9.25
N LEU A 83 -7.75 -9.82 -8.25
CA LEU A 83 -6.84 -10.42 -7.27
C LEU A 83 -7.49 -11.63 -6.60
N SER A 84 -8.74 -11.48 -6.17
CA SER A 84 -9.48 -12.54 -5.52
C SER A 84 -9.79 -13.70 -6.47
N ASP A 85 -9.97 -13.41 -7.75
CA ASP A 85 -10.25 -14.43 -8.74
C ASP A 85 -9.03 -15.30 -9.05
N VAL A 86 -7.83 -14.72 -9.01
CA VAL A 86 -6.64 -15.42 -9.50
C VAL A 86 -5.74 -15.96 -8.40
N GLN A 87 -5.78 -15.40 -7.19
CA GLN A 87 -4.96 -15.91 -6.11
C GLN A 87 -5.58 -15.66 -4.75
N GLU A 88 -5.13 -16.40 -3.78
CA GLU A 88 -5.67 -16.42 -2.43
C GLU A 88 -4.54 -16.17 -1.44
N ALA A 89 -4.75 -15.23 -0.53
CA ALA A 89 -3.75 -14.93 0.49
C ALA A 89 -3.68 -16.07 1.50
N ARG A 90 -2.48 -16.61 1.70
CA ARG A 90 -2.21 -17.63 2.71
C ARG A 90 -1.62 -17.03 3.95
N GLN A 91 -0.93 -15.91 3.83
CA GLN A 91 -0.29 -15.23 4.94
C GLN A 91 -0.15 -13.75 4.59
N LEU A 92 -0.38 -12.89 5.56
CA LEU A 92 -0.13 -11.45 5.43
C LEU A 92 0.38 -10.97 6.78
N GLU A 93 1.65 -10.60 6.82
CA GLU A 93 2.30 -10.14 8.04
C GLU A 93 2.82 -8.73 7.82
N LEU A 94 2.27 -7.75 8.53
CA LEU A 94 2.79 -6.37 8.53
C LEU A 94 3.79 -6.29 9.67
N ARG A 95 5.03 -5.91 9.34
CA ARG A 95 6.12 -5.90 10.31
C ARG A 95 6.45 -4.52 10.81
N GLU A 96 6.40 -3.53 9.91
CA GLU A 96 6.92 -2.21 10.24
C GLU A 96 6.27 -1.16 9.35
N TYR A 97 6.07 0.04 9.91
CA TYR A 97 5.59 1.20 9.16
C TYR A 97 6.62 2.33 9.33
N VAL A 98 6.96 2.98 8.23
CA VAL A 98 7.86 4.13 8.24
C VAL A 98 7.12 5.28 7.59
N ALA A 99 6.95 6.38 8.30
CA ALA A 99 6.20 7.53 7.79
C ALA A 99 7.10 8.75 7.72
N GLN A 100 6.99 9.49 6.62
CA GLN A 100 7.68 10.75 6.44
C GLN A 100 6.82 11.64 5.57
N ASP A 101 6.48 12.84 6.07
CA ASP A 101 5.65 13.82 5.38
C ASP A 101 4.31 13.17 4.98
N ASP A 102 3.99 13.11 3.69
CA ASP A 102 2.73 12.55 3.20
C ASP A 102 2.84 11.08 2.79
N ARG A 103 3.95 10.41 3.13
CA ARG A 103 4.18 9.03 2.71
C ARG A 103 4.27 8.10 3.89
N VAL A 104 3.71 6.89 3.69
CA VAL A 104 3.84 5.79 4.63
C VAL A 104 4.34 4.58 3.86
N VAL A 105 5.41 3.96 4.37
CA VAL A 105 5.94 2.71 3.82
C VAL A 105 5.54 1.59 4.76
N ALA A 106 4.84 0.60 4.23
CA ALA A 106 4.48 -0.60 4.98
C ALA A 106 5.39 -1.73 4.54
N LEU A 107 6.09 -2.33 5.50
CA LEU A 107 7.02 -3.43 5.24
C LEU A 107 6.44 -4.69 5.85
N GLY A 108 6.50 -5.78 5.10
CA GLY A 108 5.94 -7.01 5.59
C GLY A 108 6.31 -8.22 4.75
N HIS A 109 5.58 -9.29 4.95
CA HIS A 109 5.77 -10.55 4.25
C HIS A 109 4.40 -11.14 3.94
N TYR A 110 4.24 -11.75 2.77
CA TYR A 110 3.00 -12.44 2.44
C TYR A 110 3.29 -13.71 1.65
N ALA A 111 2.28 -14.59 1.63
CA ALA A 111 2.30 -15.79 0.83
C ALA A 111 0.97 -15.89 0.09
N TRP A 112 1.02 -16.29 -1.18
CA TRP A 112 -0.13 -16.35 -2.06
C TRP A 112 -0.22 -17.70 -2.76
N HIS A 113 -1.42 -18.19 -2.90
CA HIS A 113 -1.72 -19.40 -3.67
C HIS A 113 -2.36 -18.99 -4.99
N VAL A 114 -1.71 -19.33 -6.11
CA VAL A 114 -2.22 -19.02 -7.46
C VAL A 114 -3.17 -20.13 -7.86
N LYS A 115 -4.42 -19.77 -8.11
CA LYS A 115 -5.48 -20.78 -8.32
C LYS A 115 -5.28 -21.59 -9.58
N ALA A 116 -4.85 -20.94 -10.68
CA ALA A 116 -4.74 -21.62 -11.97
C ALA A 116 -3.62 -22.67 -12.01
N THR A 117 -2.50 -22.41 -11.32
CA THR A 117 -1.34 -23.29 -11.35
C THR A 117 -1.22 -24.15 -10.10
N GLY A 118 -1.89 -23.78 -9.03
CA GLY A 118 -1.76 -24.44 -7.74
C GLY A 118 -0.47 -24.11 -7.00
N LYS A 119 0.34 -23.20 -7.53
CA LYS A 119 1.62 -22.84 -6.92
C LYS A 119 1.43 -21.83 -5.80
N VAL A 120 2.32 -21.90 -4.82
CA VAL A 120 2.39 -20.92 -3.75
C VAL A 120 3.69 -20.14 -3.91
N TRP A 121 3.60 -18.83 -3.78
CA TRP A 121 4.79 -17.97 -3.76
C TRP A 121 4.73 -17.08 -2.54
N GLU A 122 5.89 -16.67 -2.07
CA GLU A 122 5.97 -15.77 -0.93
C GLU A 122 7.11 -14.79 -1.11
N SER A 123 7.02 -13.66 -0.44
CA SER A 123 8.00 -12.60 -0.58
C SER A 123 7.85 -11.60 0.55
N ASP A 124 8.95 -10.99 0.93
CA ASP A 124 8.87 -9.71 1.64
C ASP A 124 8.36 -8.67 0.65
N PHE A 125 7.67 -7.67 1.18
CA PHE A 125 7.15 -6.60 0.34
C PHE A 125 7.38 -5.24 0.99
N ALA A 126 7.38 -4.21 0.14
CA ALA A 126 7.33 -2.82 0.56
C ALA A 126 6.20 -2.15 -0.22
N HIS A 127 5.25 -1.57 0.50
CA HIS A 127 4.18 -0.78 -0.11
C HIS A 127 4.41 0.67 0.26
N VAL A 128 4.46 1.54 -0.75
CA VAL A 128 4.64 2.98 -0.53
C VAL A 128 3.31 3.64 -0.82
N LEU A 129 2.74 4.27 0.21
CA LEU A 129 1.44 4.91 0.10
C LEU A 129 1.60 6.42 0.29
N THR A 130 0.92 7.19 -0.55
CA THR A 130 0.87 8.64 -0.42
C THR A 130 -0.50 9.00 0.14
N VAL A 131 -0.52 9.82 1.19
CA VAL A 131 -1.74 10.22 1.87
C VAL A 131 -1.90 11.74 1.77
N ARG A 132 -3.07 12.20 1.33
CA ARG A 132 -3.39 13.63 1.29
C ARG A 132 -4.82 13.82 1.73
N ASP A 133 -5.02 14.78 2.62
CA ASP A 133 -6.36 15.13 3.12
C ASP A 133 -7.13 13.91 3.63
N GLY A 134 -6.42 13.01 4.32
CA GLY A 134 -7.04 11.83 4.93
C GLY A 134 -7.42 10.74 3.96
N LYS A 135 -6.90 10.77 2.73
CA LYS A 135 -7.17 9.76 1.70
C LYS A 135 -5.88 9.28 1.09
N ILE A 136 -5.87 8.02 0.65
CA ILE A 136 -4.74 7.47 -0.11
C ILE A 136 -4.87 7.97 -1.54
N THR A 137 -3.83 8.65 -2.03
CA THR A 137 -3.80 9.13 -3.42
C THR A 137 -2.95 8.25 -4.31
N ARG A 138 -2.05 7.47 -3.74
CA ARG A 138 -1.19 6.58 -4.52
C ARG A 138 -0.74 5.40 -3.67
N PHE A 139 -0.66 4.25 -4.30
CA PHE A 139 -0.12 3.02 -3.73
C PHE A 139 0.85 2.43 -4.75
N GLN A 140 2.04 2.05 -4.28
CA GLN A 140 3.05 1.40 -5.14
C GLN A 140 3.58 0.18 -4.42
N GLU A 141 3.49 -0.98 -5.07
CA GLU A 141 4.00 -2.22 -4.50
C GLU A 141 5.38 -2.57 -5.05
N TYR A 142 6.28 -2.99 -4.16
CA TYR A 142 7.57 -3.60 -4.50
C TYR A 142 7.60 -4.98 -3.89
N THR A 143 7.89 -5.99 -4.69
CA THR A 143 7.85 -7.38 -4.28
C THR A 143 8.80 -8.19 -5.16
N ASP A 144 8.96 -9.48 -4.86
CA ASP A 144 9.79 -10.38 -5.67
C ASP A 144 9.01 -10.73 -6.95
N THR A 145 9.30 -9.98 -8.01
CA THR A 145 8.58 -10.14 -9.27
C THR A 145 8.94 -11.45 -9.98
N ALA A 146 10.13 -11.98 -9.75
CA ALA A 146 10.51 -13.28 -10.31
C ALA A 146 9.67 -14.39 -9.70
N ALA A 147 9.51 -14.38 -8.37
CA ALA A 147 8.71 -15.38 -7.68
C ALA A 147 7.24 -15.28 -8.12
N LEU A 148 6.72 -14.06 -8.23
CA LEU A 148 5.35 -13.82 -8.67
C LEU A 148 5.14 -14.37 -10.08
N GLY A 149 6.02 -13.99 -11.02
CA GLY A 149 5.92 -14.44 -12.40
C GLY A 149 5.98 -15.95 -12.53
N ASP A 150 6.91 -16.58 -11.80
CA ASP A 150 7.05 -18.05 -11.83
C ASP A 150 5.79 -18.74 -11.34
N ALA A 151 5.12 -18.18 -10.33
CA ALA A 151 3.94 -18.80 -9.75
C ALA A 151 2.76 -18.81 -10.72
N PHE A 152 2.70 -17.86 -11.66
CA PHE A 152 1.64 -17.81 -12.67
C PHE A 152 1.95 -18.62 -13.91
N ARG A 153 3.18 -19.11 -14.09
CA ARG A 153 3.53 -19.92 -15.25
C ARG A 153 3.25 -21.39 -15.01
N GLU A 154 2.72 -22.04 -16.05
CA GLU A 154 2.48 -23.48 -16.03
C GLU A 154 3.82 -24.23 -16.05
N GLY A 155 3.86 -25.38 -15.46
CA GLY A 155 5.04 -26.24 -15.47
C GLY A 155 5.91 -26.17 -14.22
#